data_461aa57c3df78c7db756392b6b70fa1a
#
_entry.id   461aa57c3df78c7db756392b6b70fa1a
#
_cell.length_a   1.000
_cell.length_b   1.000
_cell.length_c   1.000
_cell.angle_alpha   90.00
_cell.angle_beta   90.00
_cell.angle_gamma   90.00
#
_symmetry.space_group_name_H-M   'P 1'
#
loop_
_entity.id
_entity.type
_entity.pdbx_description
1 polymer ?
#
loop_
_entity_poly.entity_id
_entity_poly.type
_entity_poly.pdbx_seq_one_letter_code
_entity_poly.pdbx_strand_id
1 'polypeptide(L)'
;AGEGELPFKVGAGYPVAAADLRNERHFATLDYSETPPLLFVGEAVDFRSLRLNNLREGRAEREVSVQAKVFRCPSCASPLQARSPDILAVACASCGTVVDAADPSYKILSRVMRRRDEIRKLRLPLGSKGTLEGKPVEVIGFLVRRKKIEGIAYDWAEYLLAAEHGTYRWLTEYNGHWNV
;
A
#
# COMPACT_ATOMS: atom_id res chain seq x y z
N ALA A 1 -6.02 2.25 8.39
CA ALA A 1 -6.76 2.63 7.18
C ALA A 1 -5.97 2.18 5.95
N GLY A 2 -6.64 1.90 4.83
CA GLY A 2 -5.97 1.51 3.59
C GLY A 2 -6.89 1.66 2.40
N GLU A 3 -6.32 1.82 1.21
CA GLU A 3 -7.00 1.86 -0.08
C GLU A 3 -6.11 1.22 -1.15
N GLY A 4 -6.75 0.71 -2.22
CA GLY A 4 -6.07 0.20 -3.39
C GLY A 4 -5.75 -1.28 -3.31
N GLU A 5 -4.71 -1.66 -4.02
CA GLU A 5 -4.28 -3.03 -4.23
C GLU A 5 -3.31 -3.48 -3.14
N LEU A 6 -3.49 -4.69 -2.62
CA LEU A 6 -2.65 -5.26 -1.56
C LEU A 6 -2.20 -6.67 -1.96
N PRO A 7 -0.91 -7.00 -1.79
CA PRO A 7 -0.37 -8.33 -2.10
C PRO A 7 -0.58 -9.37 -0.97
N PHE A 8 -1.39 -9.05 0.03
CA PHE A 8 -1.68 -9.92 1.18
C PHE A 8 -3.13 -9.78 1.64
N LYS A 9 -3.62 -10.80 2.35
CA LYS A 9 -4.99 -10.89 2.88
C LYS A 9 -5.00 -10.56 4.37
N VAL A 10 -5.04 -9.27 4.72
CA VAL A 10 -5.14 -8.86 6.13
C VAL A 10 -6.37 -7.98 6.36
N GLY A 11 -6.97 -8.12 7.53
CA GLY A 11 -8.06 -7.29 8.01
C GLY A 11 -7.57 -6.17 8.93
N ALA A 12 -8.42 -5.16 9.14
CA ALA A 12 -8.18 -4.15 10.16
C ALA A 12 -8.13 -4.80 11.55
N GLY A 13 -7.09 -4.47 12.33
CA GLY A 13 -6.90 -5.01 13.68
C GLY A 13 -6.28 -6.40 13.74
N TYR A 14 -5.83 -6.95 12.61
CA TYR A 14 -5.07 -8.20 12.61
C TYR A 14 -3.71 -8.00 13.29
N PRO A 15 -3.40 -8.73 14.38
CA PRO A 15 -2.11 -8.63 15.04
C PRO A 15 -1.04 -9.33 14.22
N VAL A 16 0.04 -8.63 13.93
CA VAL A 16 1.20 -9.17 13.24
C VAL A 16 2.37 -9.16 14.21
N ALA A 17 3.05 -10.30 14.38
CA ALA A 17 4.34 -10.36 15.05
C ALA A 17 5.41 -10.01 14.02
N ALA A 18 6.24 -9.01 14.34
CA ALA A 18 7.32 -8.59 13.46
C ALA A 18 8.57 -8.25 14.28
N ALA A 19 9.74 -8.42 13.70
CA ALA A 19 11.02 -7.97 14.24
C ALA A 19 11.64 -6.97 13.27
N ASP A 20 11.91 -5.76 13.78
CA ASP A 20 12.55 -4.70 13.03
C ASP A 20 14.05 -4.62 13.35
N LEU A 21 14.87 -4.65 12.33
CA LEU A 21 16.32 -4.50 12.37
C LEU A 21 16.70 -3.22 11.65
N ARG A 22 17.61 -2.44 12.21
CA ARG A 22 17.99 -1.16 11.63
C ARG A 22 19.48 -0.86 11.85
N ASN A 23 20.09 -0.27 10.83
CA ASN A 23 21.35 0.47 10.95
C ASN A 23 21.14 1.92 10.48
N GLU A 24 22.22 2.68 10.27
CA GLU A 24 22.15 4.10 9.90
C GLU A 24 21.37 4.37 8.61
N ARG A 25 21.45 3.48 7.63
CA ARG A 25 20.89 3.68 6.29
C ARG A 25 19.89 2.59 5.86
N HIS A 26 20.07 1.38 6.36
CA HIS A 26 19.27 0.25 5.95
C HIS A 26 18.37 -0.23 7.10
N PHE A 27 17.25 -0.81 6.75
CA PHE A 27 16.38 -1.52 7.69
C PHE A 27 15.92 -2.84 7.11
N ALA A 28 15.51 -3.74 7.97
CA ALA A 28 14.84 -4.98 7.59
C ALA A 28 13.71 -5.28 8.58
N THR A 29 12.60 -5.77 8.08
CA THR A 29 11.47 -6.23 8.89
C THR A 29 11.24 -7.71 8.58
N LEU A 30 11.28 -8.55 9.62
CA LEU A 30 10.80 -9.91 9.57
C LEU A 30 9.33 -9.92 9.99
N ASP A 31 8.44 -10.30 9.10
CA ASP A 31 7.01 -10.46 9.35
C ASP A 31 6.69 -11.94 9.53
N TYR A 32 6.24 -12.31 10.72
CA TYR A 32 5.90 -13.68 11.10
C TYR A 32 4.43 -14.03 10.85
N SER A 33 3.71 -13.27 10.04
CA SER A 33 2.31 -13.55 9.68
C SER A 33 2.17 -14.78 8.79
N GLU A 34 3.26 -15.20 8.14
CA GLU A 34 3.31 -16.37 7.25
C GLU A 34 4.45 -17.33 7.60
N THR A 35 4.42 -18.53 7.01
CA THR A 35 5.48 -19.54 7.15
C THR A 35 5.93 -19.98 5.76
N PRO A 36 7.21 -19.73 5.37
CA PRO A 36 8.26 -19.04 6.13
C PRO A 36 7.96 -17.54 6.33
N PRO A 37 8.59 -16.90 7.34
CA PRO A 37 8.42 -15.46 7.57
C PRO A 37 8.85 -14.64 6.35
N LEU A 38 8.13 -13.54 6.10
CA LEU A 38 8.47 -12.60 5.04
C LEU A 38 9.58 -11.66 5.50
N LEU A 39 10.61 -11.48 4.69
CA LEU A 39 11.69 -10.54 4.93
C LEU A 39 11.53 -9.32 4.00
N PHE A 40 11.33 -8.16 4.60
CA PHE A 40 11.38 -6.88 3.90
C PHE A 40 12.72 -6.20 4.19
N VAL A 41 13.41 -5.77 3.15
CA VAL A 41 14.70 -5.05 3.26
C VAL A 41 14.55 -3.71 2.53
N GLY A 42 15.05 -2.65 3.14
CA GLY A 42 14.95 -1.31 2.56
C GLY A 42 16.06 -0.37 2.99
N GLU A 43 16.10 0.80 2.38
CA GLU A 43 17.01 1.88 2.72
C GLU A 43 16.29 3.23 2.86
N ALA A 44 16.88 4.12 3.66
CA ALA A 44 16.42 5.50 3.78
C ALA A 44 16.75 6.28 2.51
N VAL A 45 15.74 6.93 1.93
CA VAL A 45 15.89 7.74 0.71
C VAL A 45 15.42 9.18 0.93
N ASP A 46 16.03 10.13 0.22
CA ASP A 46 15.52 11.49 0.17
C ASP A 46 14.24 11.55 -0.69
N PHE A 47 13.20 12.21 -0.20
CA PHE A 47 11.93 12.30 -0.91
C PHE A 47 12.08 12.93 -2.30
N ARG A 48 12.99 13.92 -2.45
CA ARG A 48 13.23 14.59 -3.73
C ARG A 48 13.87 13.65 -4.76
N SER A 49 14.61 12.63 -4.30
CA SER A 49 15.23 11.64 -5.19
C SER A 49 14.21 10.76 -5.89
N LEU A 50 13.00 10.62 -5.32
CA LEU A 50 11.91 9.81 -5.87
C LEU A 50 11.32 10.42 -7.16
N ARG A 51 11.49 11.71 -7.41
CA ARG A 51 10.99 12.45 -8.58
C ARG A 51 9.51 12.13 -8.89
N LEU A 52 8.69 12.01 -7.85
CA LEU A 52 7.27 11.67 -7.96
C LEU A 52 6.49 12.85 -8.53
N ASN A 53 5.63 12.58 -9.51
CA ASN A 53 4.69 13.52 -10.10
C ASN A 53 3.28 13.26 -9.56
N ASN A 54 2.36 14.19 -9.79
CA ASN A 54 0.97 14.12 -9.29
C ASN A 54 0.86 14.10 -7.76
N LEU A 55 1.81 14.74 -7.09
CA LEU A 55 1.65 15.07 -5.70
C LEU A 55 0.43 15.99 -5.55
N ARG A 56 -0.32 15.81 -4.53
CA ARG A 56 -1.70 16.28 -4.23
C ARG A 56 -2.07 17.75 -4.50
N GLU A 57 -1.70 18.31 -5.66
CA GLU A 57 -2.17 19.64 -6.12
C GLU A 57 -2.88 19.64 -7.48
N GLY A 58 -3.34 18.50 -7.98
CA GLY A 58 -4.06 18.46 -9.24
C GLY A 58 -4.38 17.08 -9.76
N ARG A 59 -5.61 16.92 -10.16
CA ARG A 59 -6.10 15.76 -10.90
C ARG A 59 -5.49 15.75 -12.30
N ALA A 60 -4.91 14.67 -12.74
CA ALA A 60 -4.66 14.38 -14.15
C ALA A 60 -4.91 12.92 -14.48
N GLU A 61 -5.50 12.70 -15.65
CA GLU A 61 -5.95 11.44 -16.19
C GLU A 61 -4.81 10.58 -16.77
N ARG A 62 -5.13 9.33 -17.04
CA ARG A 62 -4.29 8.14 -17.04
C ARG A 62 -4.23 7.47 -18.41
N GLU A 63 -3.13 6.85 -18.74
CA GLU A 63 -3.11 5.62 -19.56
C GLU A 63 -1.97 4.70 -19.12
N VAL A 64 -2.32 3.48 -18.66
CA VAL A 64 -1.40 2.34 -18.57
C VAL A 64 -2.18 1.10 -18.96
N SER A 65 -1.80 0.44 -20.05
CA SER A 65 -2.36 -0.83 -20.45
C SER A 65 -1.65 -1.98 -19.73
N VAL A 66 -2.25 -2.43 -18.65
CA VAL A 66 -1.99 -3.76 -18.09
C VAL A 66 -3.34 -4.47 -18.13
N GLN A 67 -3.36 -5.78 -18.41
CA GLN A 67 -4.59 -6.57 -18.36
C GLN A 67 -5.12 -6.61 -16.91
N ALA A 68 -5.78 -5.54 -16.54
CA ALA A 68 -6.33 -5.39 -15.21
C ALA A 68 -7.62 -6.20 -15.09
N LYS A 69 -7.71 -7.01 -14.04
CA LYS A 69 -8.95 -7.66 -13.66
C LYS A 69 -9.91 -6.62 -13.07
N VAL A 70 -10.98 -6.31 -13.78
CA VAL A 70 -12.00 -5.36 -13.33
C VAL A 70 -13.19 -6.16 -12.77
N PHE A 71 -13.65 -5.79 -11.57
CA PHE A 71 -14.80 -6.39 -10.90
C PHE A 71 -15.55 -5.35 -10.07
N ARG A 72 -16.67 -5.72 -9.48
CA ARG A 72 -17.47 -4.82 -8.65
C ARG A 72 -17.31 -5.16 -7.17
N CYS A 73 -17.27 -4.14 -6.33
CA CYS A 73 -17.30 -4.32 -4.89
C CYS A 73 -18.62 -5.03 -4.48
N PRO A 74 -18.56 -6.19 -3.81
CA PRO A 74 -19.76 -6.92 -3.40
C PRO A 74 -20.58 -6.19 -2.33
N SER A 75 -20.02 -5.15 -1.69
CA SER A 75 -20.70 -4.37 -0.67
C SER A 75 -21.39 -3.10 -1.19
N CYS A 76 -20.83 -2.42 -2.19
CA CYS A 76 -21.34 -1.12 -2.67
C CYS A 76 -21.38 -0.98 -4.19
N ALA A 77 -21.08 -2.05 -4.93
CA ALA A 77 -21.05 -2.12 -6.39
C ALA A 77 -20.09 -1.14 -7.10
N SER A 78 -19.27 -0.38 -6.37
CA SER A 78 -18.23 0.46 -6.99
C SER A 78 -17.24 -0.37 -7.80
N PRO A 79 -16.73 0.13 -8.94
CA PRO A 79 -15.75 -0.58 -9.74
C PRO A 79 -14.44 -0.72 -8.96
N LEU A 80 -13.87 -1.91 -9.00
CA LEU A 80 -12.57 -2.28 -8.43
C LEU A 80 -11.67 -2.82 -9.53
N GLN A 81 -10.36 -2.67 -9.35
CA GLN A 81 -9.37 -3.11 -10.31
C GLN A 81 -8.20 -3.75 -9.57
N ALA A 82 -7.81 -4.95 -10.01
CA ALA A 82 -6.54 -5.56 -9.65
C ALA A 82 -5.66 -5.58 -10.91
N ARG A 83 -4.49 -4.96 -10.85
CA ARG A 83 -3.63 -4.72 -12.00
C ARG A 83 -2.66 -5.85 -12.28
N SER A 84 -2.49 -6.76 -11.33
CA SER A 84 -1.62 -7.92 -11.46
C SER A 84 -2.29 -9.16 -10.86
N PRO A 85 -1.99 -10.36 -11.37
CA PRO A 85 -2.44 -11.61 -10.78
C PRO A 85 -1.94 -11.84 -9.35
N ASP A 86 -0.83 -11.20 -8.96
CA ASP A 86 -0.24 -11.32 -7.63
C ASP A 86 -0.96 -10.47 -6.57
N ILE A 87 -1.89 -9.61 -6.98
CA ILE A 87 -2.72 -8.85 -6.05
C ILE A 87 -3.78 -9.76 -5.44
N LEU A 88 -3.66 -10.03 -4.16
CA LEU A 88 -4.55 -10.94 -3.43
C LEU A 88 -5.78 -10.25 -2.86
N ALA A 89 -5.71 -8.94 -2.59
CA ALA A 89 -6.83 -8.20 -2.04
C ALA A 89 -6.91 -6.78 -2.57
N VAL A 90 -8.12 -6.24 -2.69
CA VAL A 90 -8.38 -4.84 -3.07
C VAL A 90 -9.27 -4.19 -2.03
N ALA A 91 -8.84 -3.05 -1.51
CA ALA A 91 -9.62 -2.24 -0.59
C ALA A 91 -10.45 -1.21 -1.38
N CYS A 92 -11.76 -1.30 -1.25
CA CYS A 92 -12.70 -0.42 -1.96
C CYS A 92 -12.57 1.03 -1.47
N ALA A 93 -12.22 1.93 -2.38
CA ALA A 93 -12.09 3.35 -2.07
C ALA A 93 -13.43 4.00 -1.69
N SER A 94 -14.59 3.44 -2.08
CA SER A 94 -15.91 3.97 -1.74
C SER A 94 -16.38 3.59 -0.35
N CYS A 95 -16.28 2.31 0.05
CA CYS A 95 -16.88 1.83 1.30
C CYS A 95 -15.89 1.22 2.29
N GLY A 96 -14.60 1.10 1.95
CA GLY A 96 -13.57 0.51 2.79
C GLY A 96 -13.63 -1.02 2.91
N THR A 97 -14.51 -1.69 2.15
CA THR A 97 -14.55 -3.16 2.11
C THR A 97 -13.29 -3.69 1.45
N VAL A 98 -12.59 -4.62 2.09
CA VAL A 98 -11.47 -5.36 1.52
C VAL A 98 -12.00 -6.64 0.90
N VAL A 99 -11.72 -6.83 -0.37
CA VAL A 99 -12.23 -7.93 -1.20
C VAL A 99 -11.08 -8.84 -1.59
N ASP A 100 -11.29 -10.15 -1.52
CA ASP A 100 -10.35 -11.14 -2.04
C ASP A 100 -10.36 -11.09 -3.58
N ALA A 101 -9.28 -10.61 -4.17
CA ALA A 101 -9.14 -10.51 -5.62
C ALA A 101 -8.67 -11.82 -6.27
N ALA A 102 -8.13 -12.75 -5.48
CA ALA A 102 -7.70 -14.07 -5.94
C ALA A 102 -8.87 -15.08 -6.00
N ASP A 103 -9.90 -14.92 -5.14
CA ASP A 103 -11.08 -15.79 -5.14
C ASP A 103 -12.09 -15.31 -6.21
N PRO A 104 -12.53 -16.19 -7.16
CA PRO A 104 -13.53 -15.83 -8.16
C PRO A 104 -14.87 -15.36 -7.58
N SER A 105 -15.20 -15.73 -6.36
CA SER A 105 -16.41 -15.27 -5.66
C SER A 105 -16.28 -13.88 -5.03
N TYR A 106 -15.08 -13.28 -5.07
CA TYR A 106 -14.79 -11.96 -4.51
C TYR A 106 -15.24 -11.80 -3.06
N LYS A 107 -14.89 -12.76 -2.22
CA LYS A 107 -15.26 -12.75 -0.79
C LYS A 107 -14.82 -11.49 -0.09
N ILE A 108 -15.66 -11.01 0.81
CA ILE A 108 -15.32 -9.90 1.71
C ILE A 108 -14.40 -10.45 2.79
N LEU A 109 -13.16 -9.94 2.85
CA LEU A 109 -12.17 -10.29 3.88
C LEU A 109 -12.36 -9.46 5.16
N SER A 110 -12.60 -8.16 5.00
CA SER A 110 -12.73 -7.24 6.12
C SER A 110 -13.31 -5.89 5.67
N ARG A 111 -13.48 -4.98 6.63
CA ARG A 111 -13.71 -3.55 6.35
C ARG A 111 -12.61 -2.73 7.01
N VAL A 112 -11.94 -1.93 6.23
CA VAL A 112 -10.97 -0.97 6.73
C VAL A 112 -11.70 0.26 7.25
N MET A 113 -11.37 0.70 8.46
CA MET A 113 -11.90 1.98 8.95
C MET A 113 -11.28 3.11 8.13
N ARG A 114 -12.14 3.84 7.41
CA ARG A 114 -11.73 5.02 6.65
C ARG A 114 -11.73 6.21 7.60
N ARG A 115 -10.58 6.55 8.13
CA ARG A 115 -10.39 7.84 8.77
C ARG A 115 -10.06 8.87 7.67
N ARG A 116 -11.08 9.59 7.20
CA ARG A 116 -10.93 10.59 6.13
C ARG A 116 -9.80 11.59 6.40
N ASP A 117 -9.60 11.94 7.67
CA ASP A 117 -8.57 12.90 8.07
C ASP A 117 -7.15 12.31 7.96
N GLU A 118 -6.97 11.02 8.18
CA GLU A 118 -5.68 10.34 7.96
C GLU A 118 -5.37 10.22 6.47
N ILE A 119 -6.37 9.84 5.66
CA ILE A 119 -6.23 9.74 4.20
C ILE A 119 -5.90 11.10 3.57
N ARG A 120 -6.47 12.20 4.07
CA ARG A 120 -6.16 13.54 3.60
C ARG A 120 -4.73 14.00 3.90
N LYS A 121 -4.08 13.40 4.89
CA LYS A 121 -2.68 13.70 5.26
C LYS A 121 -1.66 12.93 4.44
N LEU A 122 -2.10 11.93 3.68
CA LEU A 122 -1.20 11.16 2.82
C LEU A 122 -0.63 12.03 1.71
N ARG A 123 0.69 11.98 1.53
CA ARG A 123 1.40 12.80 0.54
C ARG A 123 1.26 12.24 -0.87
N LEU A 124 1.10 10.91 -1.00
CA LEU A 124 1.02 10.22 -2.28
C LEU A 124 -0.38 9.63 -2.46
N PRO A 125 -1.25 10.26 -3.27
CA PRO A 125 -2.54 9.67 -3.62
C PRO A 125 -2.35 8.45 -4.55
N LEU A 126 -3.36 7.57 -4.59
CA LEU A 126 -3.41 6.46 -5.53
C LEU A 126 -3.30 6.98 -6.97
N GLY A 127 -2.50 6.29 -7.79
CA GLY A 127 -2.22 6.67 -9.17
C GLY A 127 -1.12 7.72 -9.33
N SER A 128 -0.47 8.19 -8.25
CA SER A 128 0.76 9.00 -8.36
C SER A 128 1.83 8.24 -9.10
N LYS A 129 2.49 8.88 -10.05
CA LYS A 129 3.57 8.29 -10.86
C LYS A 129 4.87 9.02 -10.61
N GLY A 130 5.97 8.30 -10.71
CA GLY A 130 7.31 8.84 -10.57
C GLY A 130 8.39 7.85 -10.95
N THR A 131 9.60 8.10 -10.48
CA THR A 131 10.73 7.20 -10.68
C THR A 131 11.37 6.86 -9.33
N LEU A 132 11.69 5.60 -9.16
CA LEU A 132 12.46 5.07 -8.04
C LEU A 132 13.70 4.40 -8.61
N GLU A 133 14.89 4.82 -8.19
CA GLU A 133 16.18 4.33 -8.75
C GLU A 133 16.23 4.38 -10.28
N GLY A 134 15.64 5.43 -10.87
CA GLY A 134 15.58 5.61 -12.34
C GLY A 134 14.52 4.77 -13.05
N LYS A 135 13.78 3.91 -12.36
CA LYS A 135 12.72 3.07 -12.94
C LYS A 135 11.34 3.69 -12.68
N PRO A 136 10.41 3.63 -13.64
CA PRO A 136 9.06 4.16 -13.46
C PRO A 136 8.30 3.34 -12.43
N VAL A 137 7.55 4.05 -11.58
CA VAL A 137 6.68 3.46 -10.54
C VAL A 137 5.33 4.19 -10.47
N GLU A 138 4.31 3.48 -10.02
CA GLU A 138 2.98 4.03 -9.75
C GLU A 138 2.48 3.57 -8.38
N VAL A 139 1.91 4.48 -7.60
CA VAL A 139 1.26 4.17 -6.31
C VAL A 139 -0.07 3.45 -6.59
N ILE A 140 -0.16 2.18 -6.27
CA ILE A 140 -1.35 1.34 -6.51
C ILE A 140 -2.14 1.01 -5.24
N GLY A 141 -1.53 1.16 -4.08
CA GLY A 141 -2.15 0.94 -2.79
C GLY A 141 -1.45 1.71 -1.69
N PHE A 142 -2.14 1.91 -0.57
CA PHE A 142 -1.51 2.39 0.65
C PHE A 142 -2.24 1.83 1.87
N LEU A 143 -1.55 1.84 2.99
CA LEU A 143 -2.14 1.59 4.30
C LEU A 143 -1.48 2.48 5.36
N VAL A 144 -2.21 2.75 6.42
CA VAL A 144 -1.68 3.40 7.62
C VAL A 144 -1.63 2.35 8.71
N ARG A 145 -0.43 2.11 9.21
CA ARG A 145 -0.20 1.20 10.34
C ARG A 145 -0.13 1.98 11.64
N ARG A 146 -0.46 1.29 12.72
CA ARG A 146 -0.37 1.82 14.08
C ARG A 146 0.27 0.79 15.00
N LYS A 147 1.26 1.22 15.76
CA LYS A 147 1.86 0.45 16.85
C LYS A 147 1.76 1.25 18.15
N LYS A 148 1.42 0.59 19.25
CA LYS A 148 1.53 1.18 20.60
C LYS A 148 2.76 0.62 21.28
N ILE A 149 3.62 1.52 21.78
CA ILE A 149 4.80 1.19 22.59
C ILE A 149 4.69 2.00 23.86
N GLU A 150 4.67 1.35 25.02
CA GLU A 150 4.56 2.00 26.34
C GLU A 150 3.38 3.00 26.45
N GLY A 151 2.26 2.67 25.80
CA GLY A 151 1.07 3.52 25.80
C GLY A 151 1.04 4.61 24.73
N ILE A 152 2.17 4.90 24.07
CA ILE A 152 2.29 5.89 22.99
C ILE A 152 1.96 5.24 21.65
N ALA A 153 1.08 5.88 20.87
CA ALA A 153 0.71 5.41 19.53
C ALA A 153 1.62 6.03 18.47
N TYR A 154 2.19 5.18 17.63
CA TYR A 154 3.02 5.55 16.48
C TYR A 154 2.26 5.14 15.20
N ASP A 155 2.00 6.09 14.32
CA ASP A 155 1.34 5.87 13.05
C ASP A 155 2.32 6.15 11.90
N TRP A 156 2.37 5.28 10.89
CA TRP A 156 3.14 5.50 9.67
C TRP A 156 2.34 5.07 8.45
N ALA A 157 2.68 5.64 7.30
CA ALA A 157 2.10 5.30 6.02
C ALA A 157 3.01 4.34 5.24
N GLU A 158 2.42 3.34 4.63
CA GLU A 158 3.07 2.44 3.69
C GLU A 158 2.36 2.52 2.34
N TYR A 159 3.12 2.74 1.28
CA TYR A 159 2.64 2.85 -0.08
C TYR A 159 3.14 1.66 -0.89
N LEU A 160 2.25 0.98 -1.59
CA LEU A 160 2.62 -0.05 -2.55
C LEU A 160 2.82 0.60 -3.92
N LEU A 161 4.02 0.45 -4.44
CA LEU A 161 4.43 0.93 -5.74
C LEU A 161 4.46 -0.23 -6.73
N ALA A 162 3.72 -0.13 -7.83
CA ALA A 162 3.92 -1.01 -8.98
C ALA A 162 5.10 -0.48 -9.81
N ALA A 163 6.03 -1.36 -10.13
CA ALA A 163 7.15 -1.11 -11.01
C ALA A 163 7.02 -1.92 -12.31
N GLU A 164 8.00 -1.81 -13.21
CA GLU A 164 8.02 -2.56 -14.46
C GLU A 164 8.05 -4.09 -14.20
N HIS A 165 7.56 -4.84 -15.19
CA HIS A 165 7.56 -6.32 -15.20
C HIS A 165 6.79 -6.96 -14.03
N GLY A 166 5.78 -6.28 -13.48
CA GLY A 166 4.94 -6.83 -12.40
C GLY A 166 5.62 -6.88 -11.05
N THR A 167 6.74 -6.17 -10.88
CA THR A 167 7.42 -6.08 -9.58
C THR A 167 6.80 -4.99 -8.71
N TYR A 168 6.95 -5.14 -7.39
CA TYR A 168 6.43 -4.20 -6.40
C TYR A 168 7.54 -3.71 -5.49
N ARG A 169 7.35 -2.48 -4.96
CA ARG A 169 8.17 -1.89 -3.91
C ARG A 169 7.28 -1.29 -2.84
N TRP A 170 7.71 -1.39 -1.61
CA TRP A 170 7.10 -0.66 -0.50
C TRP A 170 7.86 0.64 -0.26
N LEU A 171 7.11 1.73 -0.11
CA LEU A 171 7.64 3.01 0.31
C LEU A 171 6.96 3.38 1.63
N THR A 172 7.74 3.55 2.68
CA THR A 172 7.23 3.92 4.02
C THR A 172 7.50 5.37 4.32
N GLU A 173 6.56 6.03 4.98
CA GLU A 173 6.69 7.41 5.46
C GLU A 173 6.34 7.50 6.94
N TYR A 174 7.26 8.06 7.73
CA TYR A 174 7.08 8.37 9.14
C TYR A 174 7.70 9.72 9.46
N ASN A 175 6.89 10.68 9.91
CA ASN A 175 7.33 12.03 10.28
C ASN A 175 8.21 12.74 9.23
N GLY A 176 7.93 12.55 7.95
CA GLY A 176 8.68 13.12 6.84
C GLY A 176 9.93 12.35 6.44
N HIS A 177 10.26 11.25 7.13
CA HIS A 177 11.31 10.32 6.73
C HIS A 177 10.74 9.26 5.80
N TRP A 178 11.49 8.94 4.75
CA TRP A 178 11.08 8.02 3.70
C TRP A 178 12.05 6.85 3.62
N ASN A 179 11.51 5.65 3.42
CA ASN A 179 12.29 4.42 3.25
C ASN A 179 11.68 3.57 2.14
N VAL A 180 12.51 2.86 1.38
CA VAL A 180 12.13 1.93 0.29
C VAL A 180 12.54 0.51 0.64
#